data_531a0385136d5ed9a932ab4835574d71
#
_entry.id   531a0385136d5ed9a932ab4835574d71
#
_cell.length_a   1.000
_cell.length_b   1.000
_cell.length_c   1.000
_cell.angle_alpha   90.00
_cell.angle_beta   90.00
_cell.angle_gamma   90.00
#
_symmetry.space_group_name_H-M   'P 1'
#
loop_
_entity.id
_entity.type
_entity.pdbx_description
1 polymer ?
#
loop_
_entity_poly.entity_id
_entity_poly.type
_entity_poly.pdbx_seq_one_letter_code
_entity_poly.pdbx_strand_id
1 'polypeptide(L)' 'GQRHLSPNERQIAAKERFDAAIAAAGTGLSDILWRVVCAGDALAMAEKALDWPVRSGKLVLRIALDRVADFYRIR' A
#
# COMPACT_ATOMS: atom_id res chain seq x y z
N GLY A 1 13.31 11.84 18.18
CA GLY A 1 12.29 12.03 17.19
C GLY A 1 12.83 12.43 15.85
N GLN A 2 11.96 12.56 14.89
CA GLN A 2 12.34 12.86 13.51
C GLN A 2 12.82 14.30 13.32
N ARG A 3 12.55 15.18 14.27
CA ARG A 3 12.93 16.59 14.17
C ARG A 3 14.43 16.82 14.06
N HIS A 4 15.23 15.83 14.43
CA HIS A 4 16.68 15.92 14.35
C HIS A 4 17.26 15.23 13.11
N LEU A 5 16.41 14.69 12.26
CA LEU A 5 16.86 14.01 11.05
C LEU A 5 17.10 15.01 9.93
N SER A 6 18.09 14.74 9.10
CA SER A 6 18.30 15.48 7.86
C SER A 6 17.13 15.19 6.90
N PRO A 7 16.92 16.04 5.85
CA PRO A 7 15.90 15.75 4.85
C PRO A 7 16.02 14.36 4.22
N ASN A 8 17.23 13.90 3.91
CA ASN A 8 17.44 12.56 3.36
C ASN A 8 17.07 11.47 4.35
N GLU A 9 17.45 11.65 5.61
CA GLU A 9 17.08 10.69 6.65
C GLU A 9 15.59 10.61 6.87
N ARG A 10 14.88 11.76 6.77
CA ARG A 10 13.43 11.78 6.86
C ARG A 10 12.78 11.02 5.71
N GLN A 11 13.29 11.18 4.50
CA GLN A 11 12.77 10.46 3.34
C GLN A 11 12.97 8.96 3.47
N ILE A 12 14.14 8.53 3.94
CA ILE A 12 14.42 7.11 4.17
C ILE A 12 13.50 6.55 5.24
N ALA A 13 13.33 7.26 6.36
CA ALA A 13 12.46 6.82 7.45
C ALA A 13 11.00 6.74 6.99
N ALA A 14 10.54 7.71 6.21
CA ALA A 14 9.18 7.72 5.68
C ALA A 14 8.96 6.55 4.72
N LYS A 15 9.93 6.27 3.86
CA LYS A 15 9.84 5.14 2.94
C LYS A 15 9.80 3.81 3.68
N GLU A 16 10.65 3.63 4.67
CA GLU A 16 10.66 2.41 5.48
C GLU A 16 9.34 2.21 6.19
N ARG A 17 8.75 3.29 6.73
CA ARG A 17 7.46 3.22 7.37
C ARG A 17 6.34 2.88 6.39
N PHE A 18 6.39 3.44 5.19
CA PHE A 18 5.43 3.14 4.13
C PHE A 18 5.54 1.69 3.69
N ASP A 19 6.77 1.19 3.47
CA ASP A 19 6.99 -0.21 3.12
C ASP A 19 6.46 -1.14 4.21
N ALA A 20 6.69 -0.78 5.49
CA ALA A 20 6.18 -1.55 6.61
C ALA A 20 4.64 -1.54 6.66
N ALA A 21 4.02 -0.42 6.33
CA ALA A 21 2.57 -0.31 6.29
C ALA A 21 1.97 -1.21 5.21
N ILE A 22 2.60 -1.25 4.03
CA ILE A 22 2.16 -2.12 2.93
C ILE A 22 2.34 -3.58 3.33
N ALA A 23 3.47 -3.93 3.93
CA ALA A 23 3.73 -5.29 4.40
C ALA A 23 2.72 -5.71 5.47
N ALA A 24 2.32 -4.80 6.33
CA ALA A 24 1.33 -5.07 7.39
C ALA A 24 -0.05 -5.42 6.83
N ALA A 25 -0.36 -5.00 5.61
CA ALA A 25 -1.63 -5.35 4.97
C ALA A 25 -1.72 -6.84 4.62
N GLY A 26 -0.58 -7.52 4.50
CA GLY A 26 -0.54 -8.95 4.21
C GLY A 26 -0.17 -9.21 2.75
N THR A 27 0.33 -10.42 2.48
CA THR A 27 0.93 -10.78 1.20
C THR A 27 0.01 -10.51 0.00
N GLY A 28 -1.23 -10.98 0.05
CA GLY A 28 -2.16 -10.80 -1.07
C GLY A 28 -2.61 -9.36 -1.25
N LEU A 29 -2.75 -8.63 -0.15
CA LEU A 29 -3.20 -7.25 -0.18
C LEU A 29 -2.06 -6.30 -0.56
N SER A 30 -0.82 -6.63 -0.19
CA SER A 30 0.33 -5.81 -0.56
C SER A 30 0.56 -5.78 -2.07
N ASP A 31 0.26 -6.87 -2.76
CA ASP A 31 0.43 -6.93 -4.21
C ASP A 31 -0.45 -5.91 -4.94
N ILE A 32 -1.72 -5.81 -4.58
CA ILE A 32 -2.60 -4.82 -5.21
C ILE A 32 -2.21 -3.40 -4.81
N LEU A 33 -1.76 -3.20 -3.59
CA LEU A 33 -1.29 -1.88 -3.15
C LEU A 33 -0.08 -1.42 -3.97
N TRP A 34 0.88 -2.30 -4.20
CA TRP A 34 2.04 -1.96 -5.02
C TRP A 34 1.63 -1.63 -6.45
N ARG A 35 0.75 -2.42 -7.06
CA ARG A 35 0.35 -2.22 -8.45
C ARG A 35 -0.46 -0.95 -8.65
N VAL A 36 -1.45 -0.73 -7.82
CA VAL A 36 -2.38 0.39 -8.00
C VAL A 36 -1.84 1.68 -7.41
N VAL A 37 -1.39 1.63 -6.15
CA VAL A 37 -1.00 2.84 -5.43
C VAL A 37 0.42 3.27 -5.81
N CYS A 38 1.35 2.33 -5.91
CA CYS A 38 2.76 2.65 -6.13
C CYS A 38 3.11 2.68 -7.62
N ALA A 39 2.66 1.71 -8.40
CA ALA A 39 2.96 1.64 -9.83
C ALA A 39 1.93 2.38 -10.70
N GLY A 40 0.78 2.73 -10.15
CA GLY A 40 -0.23 3.49 -10.88
C GLY A 40 -1.07 2.66 -11.84
N ASP A 41 -1.12 1.35 -11.71
CA ASP A 41 -1.92 0.50 -12.57
C ASP A 41 -3.41 0.78 -12.37
N ALA A 42 -4.17 0.72 -13.44
CA ALA A 42 -5.63 0.73 -13.34
C ALA A 42 -6.11 -0.56 -12.68
N LEU A 43 -7.22 -0.50 -11.93
CA LEU A 43 -7.74 -1.66 -11.22
C LEU A 43 -7.97 -2.86 -12.14
N ALA A 44 -8.53 -2.64 -13.33
CA ALA A 44 -8.78 -3.72 -14.27
C ALA A 44 -7.49 -4.42 -14.71
N MET A 45 -6.41 -3.65 -14.89
CA MET A 45 -5.11 -4.21 -15.24
C MET A 45 -4.50 -4.99 -14.08
N ALA A 46 -4.65 -4.48 -12.86
CA ALA A 46 -4.15 -5.16 -11.67
C ALA A 46 -4.88 -6.48 -11.45
N GLU A 47 -6.21 -6.50 -11.61
CA GLU A 47 -7.01 -7.71 -11.52
C GLU A 47 -6.53 -8.78 -12.50
N LYS A 48 -6.30 -8.37 -13.74
CA LYS A 48 -5.83 -9.27 -14.78
C LYS A 48 -4.44 -9.80 -14.47
N ALA A 49 -3.53 -8.95 -14.03
CA ALA A 49 -2.16 -9.34 -13.71
C ALA A 49 -2.09 -10.29 -12.52
N LEU A 50 -3.01 -10.15 -11.56
CA LEU A 50 -3.09 -10.99 -10.36
C LEU A 50 -4.01 -12.20 -10.54
N ASP A 51 -4.60 -12.35 -11.73
CA ASP A 51 -5.54 -13.43 -12.06
C ASP A 51 -6.75 -13.44 -11.11
N TRP A 52 -7.27 -12.26 -10.83
CA TRP A 52 -8.43 -12.09 -9.95
C TRP A 52 -9.71 -11.98 -10.77
N PRO A 53 -10.85 -12.34 -10.17
CA PRO A 53 -12.15 -12.13 -10.82
C PRO A 53 -12.36 -10.68 -11.19
N VAL A 54 -13.04 -10.44 -12.29
CA VAL A 54 -13.38 -9.09 -12.74
C VAL A 54 -14.17 -8.36 -11.64
N ARG A 55 -13.78 -7.12 -11.36
CA ARG A 55 -14.42 -6.25 -10.37
C ARG A 55 -14.13 -6.61 -8.90
N SER A 56 -13.34 -7.63 -8.64
CA SER A 56 -12.94 -7.94 -7.25
C SER A 56 -11.93 -6.93 -6.71
N GLY A 57 -11.16 -6.30 -7.59
CA GLY A 57 -10.06 -5.42 -7.18
C GLY A 57 -10.52 -4.23 -6.36
N LYS A 58 -11.69 -3.66 -6.66
CA LYS A 58 -12.20 -2.51 -5.91
C LYS A 58 -12.43 -2.84 -4.44
N LEU A 59 -13.08 -3.98 -4.17
CA LEU A 59 -13.33 -4.42 -2.80
C LEU A 59 -12.03 -4.76 -2.09
N VAL A 60 -11.16 -5.50 -2.74
CA VAL A 60 -9.89 -5.93 -2.14
C VAL A 60 -8.99 -4.72 -1.88
N LEU A 61 -8.94 -3.76 -2.82
CA LEU A 61 -8.18 -2.54 -2.62
C LEU A 61 -8.70 -1.76 -1.41
N ARG A 62 -10.01 -1.68 -1.24
CA ARG A 62 -10.62 -1.01 -0.10
C ARG A 62 -10.20 -1.65 1.21
N ILE A 63 -10.22 -2.98 1.27
CA ILE A 63 -9.76 -3.71 2.45
C ILE A 63 -8.29 -3.44 2.72
N ALA A 64 -7.47 -3.46 1.67
CA ALA A 64 -6.04 -3.19 1.80
C ALA A 64 -5.76 -1.78 2.32
N LEU A 65 -6.48 -0.78 1.80
CA LEU A 65 -6.34 0.59 2.25
C LEU A 65 -6.79 0.77 3.71
N ASP A 66 -7.84 0.06 4.12
CA ASP A 66 -8.26 0.07 5.52
C ASP A 66 -7.17 -0.49 6.43
N ARG A 67 -6.49 -1.54 6.00
CA ARG A 67 -5.38 -2.11 6.79
C ARG A 67 -4.20 -1.16 6.88
N VAL A 68 -3.89 -0.44 5.80
CA VAL A 68 -2.85 0.59 5.82
C VAL A 68 -3.24 1.72 6.77
N ALA A 69 -4.50 2.15 6.71
CA ALA A 69 -4.99 3.18 7.62
C ALA A 69 -4.89 2.74 9.09
N ASP A 70 -5.20 1.49 9.37
CA ASP A 70 -5.07 0.94 10.72
C ASP A 70 -3.60 0.93 11.17
N PHE A 71 -2.67 0.63 10.28
CA PHE A 71 -1.25 0.68 10.58
C PHE A 71 -0.84 2.08 11.04
N TYR A 72 -1.31 3.11 10.34
CA TYR A 72 -1.04 4.50 10.69
C TYR A 72 -2.01 5.05 11.74
N ARG A 73 -3.00 4.27 12.15
CA ARG A 73 -4.06 4.69 13.08
C ARG A 73 -4.85 5.89 12.58
N ILE A 74 -5.07 5.93 11.28
CA ILE A 74 -5.90 6.95 10.65
C ILE A 74 -7.36 6.47 10.67
N ARG A 75 -8.26 7.31 11.16
CA ARG A 75 -9.68 6.98 11.26
C ARG A 75 -10.53 7.99 10.49
#